data_2cdc8dcccc0152a78de3d1964d782035
#
_entry.id   2cdc8dcccc0152a78de3d1964d782035
#
_cell.length_a   1.000
_cell.length_b   1.000
_cell.length_c   1.000
_cell.angle_alpha   90.00
_cell.angle_beta   90.00
_cell.angle_gamma   90.00
#
_symmetry.space_group_name_H-M   'P 1'
#
loop_
_entity.id
_entity.type
_entity.pdbx_description
1 polymer ?
#
loop_
_entity_poly.entity_id
_entity_poly.type
_entity_poly.pdbx_seq_one_letter_code
_entity_poly.pdbx_strand_id
1 'polypeptide(L)'
;MSDWLSRSAGLMCKSTTDETVYSTCFAGKGDLTYLQWLLQAWGWTLLVALVALVIALILGTVIGVMRTLPNRAVALFGEAWTELFRNIPIVVQLLIWYNVLPEIFTPLKSVPPIVLAFGGLGLFTSARIAQQVKSGINTIPKGQRYAGLAMGLTLAQTYRHVLLPVALRVVAPTLTSESMNIIKNSSVAAAIGVTEMYYFAVQAGEETSMHTTMYLAVTILYFISAFAINRLAGVVERRTRLPGAVGGAK
;
A
#
# COMPACT_ATOMS: atom_id res chain seq x y z
N MET A 1 15.42 -19.80 -27.16
CA MET A 1 14.49 -19.69 -26.00
C MET A 1 14.80 -20.70 -24.90
N SER A 2 15.14 -21.95 -25.25
CA SER A 2 15.56 -22.99 -24.28
C SER A 2 16.82 -22.61 -23.49
N ASP A 3 17.86 -22.08 -24.13
CA ASP A 3 19.12 -21.69 -23.48
C ASP A 3 18.96 -20.55 -22.47
N TRP A 4 18.06 -19.60 -22.75
CA TRP A 4 17.79 -18.50 -21.81
C TRP A 4 17.08 -19.02 -20.55
N LEU A 5 16.09 -19.91 -20.71
CA LEU A 5 15.36 -20.50 -19.58
C LEU A 5 16.27 -21.35 -18.68
N SER A 6 17.16 -22.16 -19.27
CA SER A 6 18.10 -22.96 -18.49
C SER A 6 19.12 -22.11 -17.72
N ARG A 7 19.64 -21.06 -18.33
CA ARG A 7 20.54 -20.10 -17.68
C ARG A 7 19.82 -19.34 -16.56
N SER A 8 18.58 -18.92 -16.78
CA SER A 8 17.79 -18.21 -15.76
C SER A 8 17.47 -19.08 -14.55
N ALA A 9 17.15 -20.37 -14.77
CA ALA A 9 16.91 -21.33 -13.69
C ALA A 9 18.17 -21.60 -12.87
N GLY A 10 19.32 -21.83 -13.53
CA GLY A 10 20.60 -22.01 -12.85
C GLY A 10 21.02 -20.79 -12.02
N LEU A 11 20.73 -19.59 -12.52
CA LEU A 11 21.07 -18.35 -11.84
C LEU A 11 20.32 -18.20 -10.50
N MET A 12 19.05 -18.57 -10.42
CA MET A 12 18.28 -18.45 -9.18
C MET A 12 18.81 -19.36 -8.06
N CYS A 13 19.51 -20.45 -8.41
CA CYS A 13 20.18 -21.34 -7.45
C CYS A 13 21.66 -21.01 -7.21
N LYS A 14 22.18 -19.92 -7.83
CA LYS A 14 23.54 -19.46 -7.63
C LYS A 14 23.65 -18.70 -6.29
N SER A 15 24.79 -18.87 -5.59
CA SER A 15 25.11 -18.06 -4.41
C SER A 15 25.36 -16.60 -4.80
N THR A 16 25.04 -15.70 -3.89
CA THR A 16 25.31 -14.26 -4.04
C THR A 16 26.76 -13.90 -3.69
N THR A 17 27.51 -14.81 -3.06
CA THR A 17 28.85 -14.51 -2.52
C THR A 17 29.98 -15.22 -3.24
N ASP A 18 29.84 -16.53 -3.59
CA ASP A 18 30.95 -17.36 -4.05
C ASP A 18 30.75 -17.98 -5.45
N GLU A 19 29.72 -17.56 -6.17
CA GLU A 19 29.39 -18.08 -7.52
C GLU A 19 29.01 -19.56 -7.59
N THR A 20 28.95 -20.30 -6.48
CA THR A 20 28.53 -21.71 -6.51
C THR A 20 27.06 -21.86 -6.90
N VAL A 21 26.77 -22.85 -7.73
CA VAL A 21 25.39 -23.19 -8.10
C VAL A 21 24.98 -24.41 -7.29
N TYR A 22 23.99 -24.24 -6.44
CA TYR A 22 23.49 -25.34 -5.60
C TYR A 22 22.53 -26.25 -6.37
N SER A 23 22.53 -27.53 -6.05
CA SER A 23 21.61 -28.52 -6.62
C SER A 23 20.16 -28.25 -6.25
N THR A 24 19.93 -27.57 -5.12
CA THR A 24 18.61 -27.07 -4.67
C THR A 24 18.75 -25.61 -4.31
N CYS A 25 17.84 -24.76 -4.82
CA CYS A 25 17.89 -23.31 -4.59
C CYS A 25 17.70 -22.88 -3.11
N PHE A 26 17.59 -23.84 -2.18
CA PHE A 26 17.42 -23.60 -0.73
C PHE A 26 18.54 -24.17 0.13
N ALA A 27 19.62 -24.68 -0.45
CA ALA A 27 20.62 -25.49 0.24
C ALA A 27 21.83 -24.72 0.81
N GLY A 28 21.80 -23.39 0.85
CA GLY A 28 22.92 -22.61 1.36
C GLY A 28 22.98 -22.55 2.90
N LYS A 29 23.98 -23.17 3.53
CA LYS A 29 24.36 -22.84 4.92
C LYS A 29 25.33 -21.65 4.89
N GLY A 30 24.80 -20.47 5.23
CA GLY A 30 25.61 -19.24 5.35
C GLY A 30 25.49 -18.28 4.18
N ASP A 31 25.27 -18.75 2.96
CA ASP A 31 25.13 -17.93 1.77
C ASP A 31 23.68 -17.94 1.26
N LEU A 32 23.18 -16.76 0.86
CA LEU A 32 21.87 -16.63 0.24
C LEU A 32 21.99 -16.95 -1.25
N THR A 33 21.07 -17.73 -1.76
CA THR A 33 20.86 -17.83 -3.21
C THR A 33 20.01 -16.66 -3.71
N TYR A 34 20.10 -16.34 -5.00
CA TYR A 34 19.26 -15.27 -5.57
C TYR A 34 17.75 -15.54 -5.39
N LEU A 35 17.32 -16.80 -5.39
CA LEU A 35 15.93 -17.16 -5.08
C LEU A 35 15.57 -16.83 -3.63
N GLN A 36 16.42 -17.17 -2.67
CA GLN A 36 16.18 -16.86 -1.26
C GLN A 36 16.13 -15.34 -1.02
N TRP A 37 17.03 -14.59 -1.65
CA TRP A 37 17.02 -13.13 -1.59
C TRP A 37 15.74 -12.55 -2.21
N LEU A 38 15.30 -13.04 -3.36
CA LEU A 38 14.03 -12.65 -3.98
C LEU A 38 12.83 -12.89 -3.07
N LEU A 39 12.77 -14.06 -2.41
CA LEU A 39 11.67 -14.40 -1.49
C LEU A 39 11.69 -13.51 -0.23
N GLN A 40 12.87 -13.19 0.29
CA GLN A 40 13.00 -12.22 1.39
C GLN A 40 12.54 -10.82 0.96
N ALA A 41 12.98 -10.35 -0.20
CA ALA A 41 12.56 -9.07 -0.77
C ALA A 41 11.05 -9.01 -1.00
N TRP A 42 10.45 -10.12 -1.45
CA TRP A 42 8.99 -10.25 -1.56
C TRP A 42 8.30 -10.13 -0.20
N GLY A 43 8.83 -10.78 0.82
CA GLY A 43 8.35 -10.63 2.20
C GLY A 43 8.38 -9.18 2.68
N TRP A 44 9.47 -8.46 2.41
CA TRP A 44 9.59 -7.04 2.74
C TRP A 44 8.59 -6.17 1.98
N THR A 45 8.38 -6.41 0.69
CA THR A 45 7.34 -5.73 -0.11
C THR A 45 5.96 -5.89 0.50
N LEU A 46 5.59 -7.13 0.87
CA LEU A 46 4.28 -7.42 1.47
C LEU A 46 4.13 -6.77 2.85
N LEU A 47 5.18 -6.79 3.66
CA LEU A 47 5.18 -6.16 4.98
C LEU A 47 5.02 -4.64 4.86
N VAL A 48 5.80 -3.99 3.98
CA VAL A 48 5.70 -2.54 3.74
C VAL A 48 4.29 -2.18 3.28
N ALA A 49 3.75 -2.90 2.31
CA ALA A 49 2.41 -2.66 1.80
C ALA A 49 1.33 -2.85 2.86
N LEU A 50 1.42 -3.92 3.67
CA LEU A 50 0.43 -4.23 4.72
C LEU A 50 0.43 -3.16 5.82
N VAL A 51 1.59 -2.83 6.37
CA VAL A 51 1.70 -1.84 7.46
C VAL A 51 1.25 -0.47 6.96
N ALA A 52 1.73 -0.04 5.79
CA ALA A 52 1.31 1.22 5.19
C ALA A 52 -0.20 1.25 4.88
N LEU A 53 -0.80 0.14 4.45
CA LEU A 53 -2.24 0.03 4.22
C LEU A 53 -3.05 0.20 5.52
N VAL A 54 -2.62 -0.43 6.61
CA VAL A 54 -3.29 -0.27 7.92
C VAL A 54 -3.25 1.18 8.38
N ILE A 55 -2.08 1.84 8.30
CA ILE A 55 -1.94 3.27 8.59
C ILE A 55 -2.88 4.10 7.70
N ALA A 56 -2.88 3.82 6.40
CA ALA A 56 -3.68 4.54 5.42
C ALA A 56 -5.19 4.39 5.64
N LEU A 57 -5.66 3.18 5.98
CA LEU A 57 -7.08 2.92 6.27
C LEU A 57 -7.54 3.66 7.53
N ILE A 58 -6.75 3.63 8.60
CA ILE A 58 -7.08 4.32 9.85
C ILE A 58 -7.10 5.83 9.63
N LEU A 59 -5.98 6.41 9.20
CA LEU A 59 -5.86 7.85 9.01
C LEU A 59 -6.79 8.36 7.91
N GLY A 60 -6.87 7.65 6.78
CA GLY A 60 -7.72 8.05 5.67
C GLY A 60 -9.20 8.04 6.03
N THR A 61 -9.65 7.06 6.84
CA THR A 61 -11.03 7.05 7.34
C THR A 61 -11.30 8.23 8.27
N VAL A 62 -10.41 8.48 9.23
CA VAL A 62 -10.53 9.60 10.18
C VAL A 62 -10.57 10.93 9.42
N ILE A 63 -9.58 11.17 8.56
CA ILE A 63 -9.48 12.41 7.76
C ILE A 63 -10.69 12.55 6.82
N GLY A 64 -11.13 11.47 6.18
CA GLY A 64 -12.31 11.47 5.31
C GLY A 64 -13.59 11.87 6.05
N VAL A 65 -13.78 11.37 7.27
CA VAL A 65 -14.88 11.79 8.16
C VAL A 65 -14.74 13.27 8.54
N MET A 66 -13.55 13.71 8.98
CA MET A 66 -13.30 15.11 9.35
C MET A 66 -13.71 16.09 8.23
N ARG A 67 -13.48 15.75 6.97
CA ARG A 67 -13.84 16.55 5.79
C ARG A 67 -15.34 16.69 5.54
N THR A 68 -16.18 15.91 6.24
CA THR A 68 -17.65 15.95 6.14
C THR A 68 -18.33 16.53 7.37
N LEU A 69 -17.55 16.83 8.42
CA LEU A 69 -18.09 17.43 9.65
C LEU A 69 -18.55 18.87 9.45
N PRO A 70 -19.55 19.34 10.22
CA PRO A 70 -20.06 20.70 10.12
C PRO A 70 -19.06 21.76 10.65
N ASN A 71 -18.09 21.35 11.48
CA ASN A 71 -17.05 22.24 11.98
C ASN A 71 -16.06 22.58 10.84
N ARG A 72 -16.09 23.85 10.42
CA ARG A 72 -15.30 24.35 9.29
C ARG A 72 -13.78 24.20 9.50
N ALA A 73 -13.28 24.42 10.71
CA ALA A 73 -11.84 24.30 10.99
C ALA A 73 -11.36 22.86 10.84
N VAL A 74 -12.13 21.89 11.36
CA VAL A 74 -11.83 20.46 11.25
C VAL A 74 -11.90 19.99 9.80
N ALA A 75 -12.93 20.42 9.06
CA ALA A 75 -13.08 20.08 7.66
C ALA A 75 -11.93 20.66 6.81
N LEU A 76 -11.51 21.90 7.07
CA LEU A 76 -10.40 22.55 6.37
C LEU A 76 -9.06 21.86 6.65
N PHE A 77 -8.81 21.44 7.89
CA PHE A 77 -7.62 20.63 8.22
C PHE A 77 -7.58 19.34 7.40
N GLY A 78 -8.71 18.61 7.33
CA GLY A 78 -8.79 17.39 6.53
C GLY A 78 -8.61 17.63 5.03
N GLU A 79 -9.07 18.77 4.52
CA GLU A 79 -8.87 19.19 3.14
C GLU A 79 -7.38 19.48 2.88
N ALA A 80 -6.76 20.30 3.73
CA ALA A 80 -5.34 20.64 3.62
C ALA A 80 -4.44 19.40 3.68
N TRP A 81 -4.73 18.45 4.60
CA TRP A 81 -4.04 17.15 4.66
C TRP A 81 -4.14 16.41 3.33
N THR A 82 -5.34 16.29 2.81
CA THR A 82 -5.57 15.53 1.57
C THR A 82 -4.86 16.17 0.38
N GLU A 83 -4.95 17.50 0.24
CA GLU A 83 -4.28 18.22 -0.84
C GLU A 83 -2.75 18.14 -0.72
N LEU A 84 -2.19 18.23 0.49
CA LEU A 84 -0.76 18.14 0.73
C LEU A 84 -0.21 16.78 0.25
N PHE A 85 -0.76 15.68 0.79
CA PHE A 85 -0.20 14.36 0.53
C PHE A 85 -0.56 13.81 -0.85
N ARG A 86 -1.66 14.24 -1.46
CA ARG A 86 -2.07 13.79 -2.79
C ARG A 86 -1.32 14.45 -3.93
N ASN A 87 -0.95 15.73 -3.78
CA ASN A 87 -0.40 16.53 -4.86
C ASN A 87 1.13 16.49 -4.96
N ILE A 88 1.82 15.96 -3.94
CA ILE A 88 3.26 15.75 -3.98
C ILE A 88 3.55 14.33 -4.49
N PRO A 89 4.46 14.13 -5.47
CA PRO A 89 4.84 12.80 -5.93
C PRO A 89 5.38 11.94 -4.78
N ILE A 90 4.94 10.68 -4.71
CA ILE A 90 5.28 9.78 -3.60
C ILE A 90 6.79 9.59 -3.41
N VAL A 91 7.56 9.52 -4.52
CA VAL A 91 9.04 9.42 -4.47
C VAL A 91 9.61 10.63 -3.75
N VAL A 92 9.15 11.83 -4.11
CA VAL A 92 9.62 13.09 -3.50
C VAL A 92 9.27 13.12 -2.02
N GLN A 93 8.07 12.68 -1.66
CA GLN A 93 7.68 12.58 -0.24
C GLN A 93 8.62 11.67 0.54
N LEU A 94 8.92 10.46 0.03
CA LEU A 94 9.83 9.53 0.71
C LEU A 94 11.26 10.10 0.83
N LEU A 95 11.76 10.78 -0.21
CA LEU A 95 13.06 11.43 -0.16
C LEU A 95 13.09 12.58 0.87
N ILE A 96 12.01 13.34 1.02
CA ILE A 96 11.88 14.36 2.09
C ILE A 96 11.90 13.68 3.46
N TRP A 97 11.16 12.58 3.65
CA TRP A 97 11.14 11.85 4.91
C TRP A 97 12.51 11.28 5.29
N TYR A 98 13.28 10.85 4.32
CA TYR A 98 14.57 10.20 4.55
C TYR A 98 15.73 11.19 4.64
N ASN A 99 15.78 12.21 3.75
CA ASN A 99 16.91 13.12 3.65
C ASN A 99 16.69 14.47 4.36
N VAL A 100 15.46 15.01 4.36
CA VAL A 100 15.20 16.37 4.82
C VAL A 100 14.71 16.41 6.26
N LEU A 101 13.70 15.59 6.59
CA LEU A 101 13.13 15.61 7.94
C LEU A 101 14.11 15.24 9.05
N PRO A 102 15.05 14.27 8.87
CA PRO A 102 16.06 13.97 9.89
C PRO A 102 17.03 15.13 10.16
N GLU A 103 17.26 16.01 9.20
CA GLU A 103 18.09 17.20 9.43
C GLU A 103 17.37 18.25 10.29
N ILE A 104 16.03 18.31 10.20
CA ILE A 104 15.20 19.22 11.00
C ILE A 104 14.87 18.60 12.36
N PHE A 105 14.57 17.31 12.38
CA PHE A 105 14.15 16.57 13.57
C PHE A 105 15.17 15.46 13.87
N THR A 106 16.17 15.77 14.67
CA THR A 106 17.30 14.87 15.02
C THR A 106 16.87 13.44 15.43
N PRO A 107 15.77 13.22 16.18
CA PRO A 107 15.32 11.86 16.53
C PRO A 107 15.02 10.96 15.33
N LEU A 108 14.71 11.53 14.16
CA LEU A 108 14.44 10.76 12.94
C LEU A 108 15.71 10.18 12.31
N LYS A 109 16.91 10.68 12.67
CA LYS A 109 18.20 10.14 12.17
C LYS A 109 18.45 8.69 12.59
N SER A 110 17.86 8.25 13.69
CA SER A 110 17.98 6.88 14.19
C SER A 110 16.87 5.94 13.70
N VAL A 111 15.89 6.46 12.95
CA VAL A 111 14.74 5.67 12.46
C VAL A 111 15.15 4.89 11.21
N PRO A 112 14.98 3.55 11.19
CA PRO A 112 15.30 2.75 10.01
C PRO A 112 14.49 3.19 8.78
N PRO A 113 15.08 3.14 7.56
CA PRO A 113 14.40 3.53 6.32
C PRO A 113 13.05 2.86 6.11
N ILE A 114 12.91 1.60 6.51
CA ILE A 114 11.67 0.83 6.38
C ILE A 114 10.52 1.44 7.20
N VAL A 115 10.81 1.99 8.38
CA VAL A 115 9.79 2.64 9.22
C VAL A 115 9.34 3.95 8.58
N LEU A 116 10.28 4.70 7.98
CA LEU A 116 9.96 5.90 7.21
C LEU A 116 9.12 5.56 5.96
N ALA A 117 9.39 4.41 5.32
CA ALA A 117 8.58 3.92 4.21
C ALA A 117 7.15 3.58 4.66
N PHE A 118 6.96 2.93 5.83
CA PHE A 118 5.63 2.68 6.39
C PHE A 118 4.83 3.97 6.56
N GLY A 119 5.46 4.97 7.17
CA GLY A 119 4.84 6.28 7.39
C GLY A 119 4.54 7.02 6.09
N GLY A 120 5.54 7.21 5.24
CA GLY A 120 5.39 7.97 4.00
C GLY A 120 4.36 7.38 3.04
N LEU A 121 4.41 6.06 2.79
CA LEU A 121 3.41 5.35 1.98
C LEU A 121 2.02 5.38 2.62
N GLY A 122 1.97 5.20 3.95
CA GLY A 122 0.72 5.26 4.71
C GLY A 122 0.05 6.62 4.64
N LEU A 123 0.80 7.71 4.81
CA LEU A 123 0.30 9.08 4.73
C LEU A 123 -0.16 9.44 3.32
N PHE A 124 0.64 9.12 2.30
CA PHE A 124 0.27 9.32 0.91
C PHE A 124 -1.05 8.62 0.56
N THR A 125 -1.16 7.32 0.90
CA THR A 125 -2.36 6.54 0.60
C THR A 125 -3.54 6.97 1.46
N SER A 126 -3.31 7.48 2.70
CA SER A 126 -4.37 8.01 3.57
C SER A 126 -5.12 9.17 2.93
N ALA A 127 -4.43 10.03 2.21
CA ALA A 127 -5.05 11.15 1.49
C ALA A 127 -6.02 10.67 0.38
N ARG A 128 -5.65 9.60 -0.32
CA ARG A 128 -6.48 8.97 -1.35
C ARG A 128 -7.71 8.29 -0.74
N ILE A 129 -7.51 7.55 0.36
CA ILE A 129 -8.61 6.91 1.11
C ILE A 129 -9.54 7.98 1.71
N ALA A 130 -8.99 9.07 2.26
CA ALA A 130 -9.80 10.17 2.78
C ALA A 130 -10.73 10.78 1.72
N GLN A 131 -10.27 10.91 0.48
CA GLN A 131 -11.09 11.36 -0.64
C GLN A 131 -12.23 10.38 -0.94
N GLN A 132 -11.94 9.07 -0.92
CA GLN A 132 -12.93 8.04 -1.17
C GLN A 132 -13.98 7.98 -0.05
N VAL A 133 -13.55 8.02 1.22
CA VAL A 133 -14.45 8.02 2.37
C VAL A 133 -15.35 9.26 2.37
N LYS A 134 -14.81 10.46 2.10
CA LYS A 134 -15.62 11.69 1.91
C LYS A 134 -16.67 11.49 0.82
N SER A 135 -16.26 10.95 -0.34
CA SER A 135 -17.18 10.65 -1.44
C SER A 135 -18.28 9.69 -1.02
N GLY A 136 -17.92 8.58 -0.36
CA GLY A 136 -18.88 7.59 0.12
C GLY A 136 -19.89 8.15 1.13
N ILE A 137 -19.44 9.01 2.06
CA ILE A 137 -20.36 9.68 3.00
C ILE A 137 -21.32 10.63 2.26
N ASN A 138 -20.84 11.33 1.24
CA ASN A 138 -21.63 12.29 0.48
C ASN A 138 -22.67 11.62 -0.45
N THR A 139 -22.55 10.33 -0.77
CA THR A 139 -23.58 9.60 -1.51
C THR A 139 -24.80 9.25 -0.66
N ILE A 140 -24.66 9.32 0.68
CA ILE A 140 -25.74 8.99 1.60
C ILE A 140 -26.72 10.17 1.67
N PRO A 141 -28.07 9.92 1.52
CA PRO A 141 -29.05 10.99 1.63
C PRO A 141 -28.96 11.72 2.98
N LYS A 142 -28.97 13.06 2.95
CA LYS A 142 -28.89 13.91 4.15
C LYS A 142 -29.93 13.57 5.21
N GLY A 143 -31.09 13.04 4.79
CA GLY A 143 -32.15 12.57 5.67
C GLY A 143 -31.70 11.50 6.66
N GLN A 144 -30.78 10.62 6.30
CA GLN A 144 -30.25 9.61 7.24
C GLN A 144 -29.49 10.25 8.41
N ARG A 145 -28.72 11.29 8.13
CA ARG A 145 -28.03 12.06 9.19
C ARG A 145 -29.04 12.75 10.10
N TYR A 146 -30.04 13.42 9.54
CA TYR A 146 -31.06 14.12 10.32
C TYR A 146 -31.95 13.15 11.12
N ALA A 147 -32.29 11.97 10.55
CA ALA A 147 -33.01 10.93 11.27
C ALA A 147 -32.23 10.43 12.50
N GLY A 148 -30.92 10.19 12.35
CA GLY A 148 -30.08 9.82 13.49
C GLY A 148 -30.10 10.85 14.62
N LEU A 149 -29.95 12.13 14.27
CA LEU A 149 -30.02 13.23 15.24
C LEU A 149 -31.42 13.35 15.88
N ALA A 150 -32.49 13.20 15.11
CA ALA A 150 -33.87 13.25 15.61
C ALA A 150 -34.19 12.08 16.56
N MET A 151 -33.53 10.93 16.41
CA MET A 151 -33.62 9.80 17.33
C MET A 151 -32.77 9.98 18.62
N GLY A 152 -32.15 11.15 18.82
CA GLY A 152 -31.34 11.47 20.01
C GLY A 152 -29.88 11.01 19.93
N LEU A 153 -29.41 10.51 18.79
CA LEU A 153 -28.00 10.20 18.63
C LEU A 153 -27.16 11.48 18.56
N THR A 154 -26.02 11.47 19.24
CA THR A 154 -25.04 12.55 19.04
C THR A 154 -24.47 12.52 17.61
N LEU A 155 -23.86 13.60 17.18
CA LEU A 155 -23.21 13.66 15.86
C LEU A 155 -22.19 12.52 15.67
N ALA A 156 -21.33 12.29 16.67
CA ALA A 156 -20.33 11.22 16.64
C ALA A 156 -20.98 9.82 16.54
N GLN A 157 -22.06 9.58 17.30
CA GLN A 157 -22.82 8.32 17.22
C GLN A 157 -23.48 8.15 15.85
N THR A 158 -24.06 9.22 15.29
CA THR A 158 -24.64 9.21 13.93
C THR A 158 -23.60 8.83 12.88
N TYR A 159 -22.39 9.42 12.95
CA TYR A 159 -21.31 9.03 12.05
C TYR A 159 -20.89 7.57 12.26
N ARG A 160 -20.66 7.16 13.50
CA ARG A 160 -20.13 5.82 13.84
C ARG A 160 -21.12 4.69 13.50
N HIS A 161 -22.41 4.89 13.78
CA HIS A 161 -23.41 3.80 13.72
C HIS A 161 -24.30 3.85 12.48
N VAL A 162 -24.41 5.01 11.82
CA VAL A 162 -25.30 5.19 10.65
C VAL A 162 -24.49 5.44 9.38
N LEU A 163 -23.71 6.53 9.33
CA LEU A 163 -23.11 6.97 8.08
C LEU A 163 -21.87 6.16 7.67
N LEU A 164 -20.93 5.96 8.60
CA LEU A 164 -19.64 5.34 8.29
C LEU A 164 -19.76 3.86 7.86
N PRO A 165 -20.60 3.02 8.50
CA PRO A 165 -20.78 1.63 8.05
C PRO A 165 -21.33 1.54 6.63
N VAL A 166 -22.24 2.45 6.26
CA VAL A 166 -22.80 2.50 4.91
C VAL A 166 -21.78 3.03 3.91
N ALA A 167 -21.11 4.14 4.25
CA ALA A 167 -20.08 4.73 3.41
C ALA A 167 -18.95 3.75 3.07
N LEU A 168 -18.42 3.03 4.07
CA LEU A 168 -17.33 2.05 3.86
C LEU A 168 -17.76 0.92 2.92
N ARG A 169 -19.02 0.47 2.99
CA ARG A 169 -19.54 -0.53 2.04
C ARG A 169 -19.64 0.02 0.61
N VAL A 170 -20.06 1.28 0.46
CA VAL A 170 -20.14 1.94 -0.85
C VAL A 170 -18.77 2.07 -1.49
N VAL A 171 -17.74 2.43 -0.69
CA VAL A 171 -16.39 2.63 -1.22
C VAL A 171 -15.50 1.38 -1.17
N ALA A 172 -16.01 0.23 -0.71
CA ALA A 172 -15.23 -1.00 -0.63
C ALA A 172 -14.50 -1.37 -1.95
N PRO A 173 -15.11 -1.26 -3.15
CA PRO A 173 -14.41 -1.56 -4.40
C PRO A 173 -13.22 -0.63 -4.66
N THR A 174 -13.35 0.66 -4.32
CA THR A 174 -12.26 1.63 -4.49
C THR A 174 -11.16 1.43 -3.46
N LEU A 175 -11.49 1.02 -2.22
CA LEU A 175 -10.51 0.63 -1.20
C LEU A 175 -9.72 -0.62 -1.61
N THR A 176 -10.37 -1.58 -2.29
CA THR A 176 -9.68 -2.72 -2.90
C THR A 176 -8.64 -2.25 -3.92
N SER A 177 -8.99 -1.31 -4.79
CA SER A 177 -8.07 -0.75 -5.77
C SER A 177 -6.87 -0.06 -5.09
N GLU A 178 -7.08 0.66 -3.98
CA GLU A 178 -5.99 1.24 -3.20
C GLU A 178 -5.09 0.16 -2.55
N SER A 179 -5.67 -0.94 -2.10
CA SER A 179 -4.91 -2.06 -1.54
C SER A 179 -3.99 -2.72 -2.59
N MET A 180 -4.42 -2.78 -3.85
CA MET A 180 -3.55 -3.24 -4.94
C MET A 180 -2.49 -2.18 -5.31
N ASN A 181 -2.86 -0.90 -5.29
CA ASN A 181 -1.96 0.20 -5.62
C ASN A 181 -0.81 0.32 -4.62
N ILE A 182 -1.07 0.12 -3.31
CA ILE A 182 -0.03 0.27 -2.28
C ILE A 182 1.07 -0.78 -2.43
N ILE A 183 0.75 -2.01 -2.90
CA ILE A 183 1.77 -3.02 -3.21
C ILE A 183 2.68 -2.54 -4.35
N LYS A 184 2.11 -1.98 -5.41
CA LYS A 184 2.91 -1.45 -6.52
C LYS A 184 3.73 -0.22 -6.10
N ASN A 185 3.13 0.64 -5.28
CA ASN A 185 3.79 1.84 -4.77
C ASN A 185 4.89 1.52 -3.74
N SER A 186 4.89 0.34 -3.11
CA SER A 186 5.96 -0.04 -2.18
C SER A 186 7.33 -0.11 -2.86
N SER A 187 7.38 -0.33 -4.19
CA SER A 187 8.63 -0.28 -4.98
C SER A 187 9.37 1.05 -4.87
N VAL A 188 8.64 2.14 -4.58
CA VAL A 188 9.25 3.46 -4.39
C VAL A 188 10.15 3.52 -3.14
N ALA A 189 9.94 2.62 -2.17
CA ALA A 189 10.75 2.54 -0.96
C ALA A 189 12.21 2.15 -1.24
N ALA A 190 12.51 1.54 -2.39
CA ALA A 190 13.87 1.32 -2.86
C ALA A 190 14.69 2.62 -2.96
N ALA A 191 14.04 3.74 -3.29
CA ALA A 191 14.71 5.05 -3.40
C ALA A 191 15.33 5.54 -2.08
N ILE A 192 14.89 4.99 -0.94
CA ILE A 192 15.44 5.27 0.39
C ILE A 192 16.16 4.06 1.01
N GLY A 193 16.56 3.09 0.18
CA GLY A 193 17.38 1.94 0.57
C GLY A 193 16.61 0.79 1.23
N VAL A 194 15.28 0.71 1.09
CA VAL A 194 14.52 -0.46 1.55
C VAL A 194 14.71 -1.62 0.57
N THR A 195 15.17 -2.76 1.08
CA THR A 195 15.52 -3.96 0.31
C THR A 195 14.28 -4.79 -0.07
N GLU A 196 13.34 -4.16 -0.78
CA GLU A 196 12.14 -4.80 -1.32
C GLU A 196 12.38 -5.36 -2.74
N MET A 197 11.34 -5.91 -3.40
CA MET A 197 11.49 -6.59 -4.69
C MET A 197 12.14 -5.76 -5.80
N TYR A 198 11.81 -4.47 -5.93
CA TYR A 198 12.41 -3.63 -6.96
C TYR A 198 13.89 -3.37 -6.68
N TYR A 199 14.25 -3.13 -5.41
CA TYR A 199 15.65 -3.04 -4.98
C TYR A 199 16.42 -4.32 -5.34
N PHE A 200 15.85 -5.49 -5.03
CA PHE A 200 16.44 -6.77 -5.44
C PHE A 200 16.66 -6.85 -6.96
N ALA A 201 15.65 -6.47 -7.77
CA ALA A 201 15.76 -6.57 -9.23
C ALA A 201 16.90 -5.71 -9.79
N VAL A 202 17.10 -4.52 -9.22
CA VAL A 202 18.20 -3.62 -9.60
C VAL A 202 19.54 -4.22 -9.21
N GLN A 203 19.73 -4.54 -7.93
CA GLN A 203 21.00 -5.01 -7.41
C GLN A 203 21.42 -6.37 -8.02
N ALA A 204 20.53 -7.36 -8.00
CA ALA A 204 20.81 -8.66 -8.58
C ALA A 204 21.01 -8.59 -10.11
N GLY A 205 20.34 -7.66 -10.79
CA GLY A 205 20.54 -7.38 -12.21
C GLY A 205 21.95 -6.84 -12.50
N GLU A 206 22.43 -5.89 -11.69
CA GLU A 206 23.79 -5.34 -11.79
C GLU A 206 24.85 -6.41 -11.54
N GLU A 207 24.72 -7.19 -10.43
CA GLU A 207 25.67 -8.23 -10.05
C GLU A 207 25.79 -9.34 -11.11
N THR A 208 24.68 -9.73 -11.72
CA THR A 208 24.64 -10.88 -12.65
C THR A 208 24.67 -10.48 -14.12
N SER A 209 24.54 -9.19 -14.44
CA SER A 209 24.31 -8.67 -15.80
C SER A 209 23.07 -9.27 -16.50
N MET A 210 22.11 -9.84 -15.71
CA MET A 210 20.89 -10.47 -16.22
C MET A 210 19.63 -9.70 -15.82
N HIS A 211 19.61 -8.40 -16.06
CA HIS A 211 18.51 -7.48 -15.70
C HIS A 211 17.13 -7.99 -16.14
N THR A 212 17.01 -8.49 -17.39
CA THR A 212 15.72 -8.97 -17.93
C THR A 212 15.15 -10.10 -17.07
N THR A 213 15.99 -11.06 -16.65
CA THR A 213 15.57 -12.19 -15.79
C THR A 213 15.07 -11.70 -14.45
N MET A 214 15.80 -10.78 -13.80
CA MET A 214 15.43 -10.25 -12.48
C MET A 214 14.15 -9.44 -12.54
N TYR A 215 14.00 -8.55 -13.52
CA TYR A 215 12.77 -7.79 -13.70
C TYR A 215 11.56 -8.66 -14.02
N LEU A 216 11.71 -9.72 -14.82
CA LEU A 216 10.62 -10.67 -15.11
C LEU A 216 10.19 -11.43 -13.84
N ALA A 217 11.15 -11.94 -13.05
CA ALA A 217 10.87 -12.64 -11.80
C ALA A 217 10.07 -11.77 -10.83
N VAL A 218 10.51 -10.53 -10.62
CA VAL A 218 9.85 -9.55 -9.77
C VAL A 218 8.47 -9.17 -10.31
N THR A 219 8.34 -8.98 -11.63
CA THR A 219 7.05 -8.65 -12.27
C THR A 219 6.02 -9.75 -12.02
N ILE A 220 6.41 -11.02 -12.11
CA ILE A 220 5.53 -12.16 -11.83
C ILE A 220 5.06 -12.12 -10.37
N LEU A 221 5.95 -11.87 -9.41
CA LEU A 221 5.59 -11.80 -7.99
C LEU A 221 4.69 -10.60 -7.67
N TYR A 222 4.93 -9.42 -8.27
CA TYR A 222 4.01 -8.29 -8.15
C TYR A 222 2.63 -8.62 -8.71
N PHE A 223 2.57 -9.28 -9.87
CA PHE A 223 1.31 -9.71 -10.48
C PHE A 223 0.56 -10.69 -9.58
N ILE A 224 1.25 -11.73 -9.08
CA ILE A 224 0.66 -12.73 -8.16
C ILE A 224 0.13 -12.02 -6.90
N SER A 225 0.90 -11.11 -6.30
CA SER A 225 0.51 -10.39 -5.10
C SER A 225 -0.72 -9.51 -5.31
N ALA A 226 -0.75 -8.73 -6.40
CA ALA A 226 -1.89 -7.89 -6.76
C ALA A 226 -3.14 -8.73 -7.08
N PHE A 227 -2.98 -9.84 -7.79
CA PHE A 227 -4.06 -10.76 -8.11
C PHE A 227 -4.64 -11.42 -6.86
N ALA A 228 -3.79 -11.89 -5.94
CA ALA A 228 -4.22 -12.49 -4.68
C ALA A 228 -5.05 -11.50 -3.84
N ILE A 229 -4.59 -10.25 -3.71
CA ILE A 229 -5.35 -9.21 -2.99
C ILE A 229 -6.68 -8.91 -3.67
N ASN A 230 -6.71 -8.80 -5.00
CA ASN A 230 -7.96 -8.60 -5.73
C ASN A 230 -8.97 -9.72 -5.46
N ARG A 231 -8.52 -10.98 -5.43
CA ARG A 231 -9.38 -12.13 -5.11
C ARG A 231 -9.87 -12.10 -3.67
N LEU A 232 -8.99 -11.83 -2.70
CA LEU A 232 -9.35 -11.75 -1.28
C LEU A 232 -10.33 -10.60 -1.03
N ALA A 233 -10.06 -9.43 -1.57
CA ALA A 233 -10.93 -8.27 -1.43
C ALA A 233 -12.29 -8.47 -2.11
N GLY A 234 -12.34 -9.13 -3.26
CA GLY A 234 -13.59 -9.50 -3.93
C GLY A 234 -14.47 -10.43 -3.09
N VAL A 235 -13.88 -11.31 -2.27
CA VAL A 235 -14.64 -12.14 -1.31
C VAL A 235 -15.25 -11.27 -0.20
N VAL A 236 -14.48 -10.32 0.34
CA VAL A 236 -14.96 -9.38 1.37
C VAL A 236 -16.06 -8.48 0.80
N GLU A 237 -15.87 -7.94 -0.39
CA GLU A 237 -16.85 -7.08 -1.07
C GLU A 237 -18.19 -7.80 -1.27
N ARG A 238 -18.16 -9.04 -1.76
CA ARG A 238 -19.41 -9.83 -1.96
C ARG A 238 -20.18 -10.04 -0.65
N ARG A 239 -19.48 -10.22 0.47
CA ARG A 239 -20.12 -10.39 1.79
C ARG A 239 -20.67 -9.10 2.37
N THR A 240 -20.16 -7.93 1.93
CA THR A 240 -20.53 -6.62 2.46
C THR A 240 -21.48 -5.85 1.57
N ARG A 241 -21.83 -6.34 0.37
CA ARG A 241 -22.77 -5.68 -0.56
C ARG A 241 -24.10 -5.38 0.11
N LEU A 242 -24.55 -4.12 -0.02
CA LEU A 242 -25.86 -3.71 0.39
C LEU A 242 -26.89 -4.15 -0.68
N PRO A 243 -27.96 -4.89 -0.30
CA PRO A 243 -29.05 -5.15 -1.21
C PRO A 243 -29.69 -3.81 -1.64
N GLY A 244 -29.72 -3.54 -2.94
CA GLY A 244 -30.33 -2.32 -3.50
C GLY A 244 -29.43 -1.08 -3.60
N ALA A 245 -28.17 -1.14 -3.23
CA ALA A 245 -27.21 -0.06 -3.48
C ALA A 245 -26.66 -0.17 -4.90
N VAL A 246 -27.18 0.68 -5.73
CA VAL A 246 -26.73 1.10 -7.08
C VAL A 246 -26.75 0.06 -8.18
N GLY A 247 -27.58 0.44 -9.15
CA GLY A 247 -27.64 0.00 -10.49
C GLY A 247 -26.51 -0.83 -11.02
N GLY A 248 -26.80 -2.11 -11.16
CA GLY A 248 -26.12 -2.89 -12.15
C GLY A 248 -26.32 -2.25 -13.51
N ALA A 249 -25.27 -1.68 -14.05
CA ALA A 249 -25.14 -1.67 -15.49
C ALA A 249 -24.96 -3.14 -15.89
N LYS A 250 -26.00 -3.66 -16.60
CA LYS A 250 -25.93 -4.88 -17.38
C LYS A 250 -24.88 -4.72 -18.48
#